data_6c82dad5dbe1b26e336a8005eca32322
#
_entry.id   6c82dad5dbe1b26e336a8005eca32322
#
_cell.length_a   1.000
_cell.length_b   1.000
_cell.length_c   1.000
_cell.angle_alpha   90.00
_cell.angle_beta   90.00
_cell.angle_gamma   90.00
#
_symmetry.space_group_name_H-M   'P 1'
#
loop_
_entity.id
_entity.type
_entity.pdbx_description
1 polymer ?
#
loop_
_entity_poly.entity_id
_entity_poly.type
_entity_poly.pdbx_seq_one_letter_code
_entity_poly.pdbx_strand_id
1 'polypeptide(L)'
;RNKILFTIFILFVFRVGTHITVPGINAKNLEALSNVPFLNMLSLVSGNAMRNFSVFALGVSPYITASIIVQLLQMDILPKFVEWGKQGEVGRRKLNQATRYISLGLAFVQSIGITAGFNALSGVQLTNMPLNWQMYLLIGSILTTGSVIVTWLGEQITEKGYGNGTSMIIFAGIISSLPGTFHEIYIDRFVNIESSRLGESAIFVA
;
A
#
# COMPACT_ATOMS: atom_id res chain seq x y z
N ARG A 1 -2.23 27.53 9.85
CA ARG A 1 -2.31 27.66 8.38
C ARG A 1 -1.14 26.96 7.71
N ASN A 2 0.12 27.21 8.14
CA ASN A 2 1.33 26.62 7.54
C ASN A 2 1.41 25.09 7.73
N LYS A 3 0.98 24.53 8.86
CA LYS A 3 0.99 23.08 9.12
C LYS A 3 0.05 22.32 8.19
N ILE A 4 -1.12 22.88 7.91
CA ILE A 4 -2.11 22.27 7.01
C ILE A 4 -1.58 22.27 5.57
N LEU A 5 -1.03 23.39 5.10
CA LEU A 5 -0.41 23.50 3.78
C LEU A 5 0.74 22.51 3.60
N PHE A 6 1.57 22.35 4.63
CA PHE A 6 2.66 21.36 4.62
C PHE A 6 2.14 19.93 4.52
N THR A 7 1.10 19.59 5.29
CA THR A 7 0.48 18.27 5.22
C THR A 7 -0.09 17.99 3.83
N ILE A 8 -0.85 18.95 3.25
CA ILE A 8 -1.41 18.81 1.90
C ILE A 8 -0.30 18.64 0.86
N PHE A 9 0.80 19.39 0.97
CA PHE A 9 1.94 19.27 0.07
C PHE A 9 2.57 17.88 0.11
N ILE A 10 2.79 17.31 1.30
CA ILE A 10 3.34 15.96 1.44
C ILE A 10 2.37 14.90 0.89
N LEU A 11 1.07 15.04 1.15
CA LEU A 11 0.06 14.15 0.58
C LEU A 11 0.02 14.22 -0.96
N PHE A 12 0.22 15.40 -1.52
CA PHE A 12 0.36 15.56 -2.97
C PHE A 12 1.61 14.84 -3.51
N VAL A 13 2.76 14.99 -2.85
CA VAL A 13 4.00 14.27 -3.21
C VAL A 13 3.78 12.75 -3.13
N PHE A 14 3.15 12.27 -2.07
CA PHE A 14 2.75 10.87 -1.95
C PHE A 14 1.88 10.44 -3.14
N ARG A 15 0.88 11.23 -3.50
CA ARG A 15 -0.03 10.92 -4.61
C ARG A 15 0.69 10.83 -5.96
N VAL A 16 1.60 11.74 -6.24
CA VAL A 16 2.45 11.68 -7.45
C VAL A 16 3.27 10.38 -7.46
N GLY A 17 3.86 10.02 -6.32
CA GLY A 17 4.64 8.78 -6.19
C GLY A 17 3.85 7.50 -6.44
N THR A 18 2.55 7.47 -6.15
CA THR A 18 1.70 6.29 -6.41
C THR A 18 1.47 6.03 -7.91
N HIS A 19 1.80 6.98 -8.79
CA HIS A 19 1.71 6.83 -10.25
C HIS A 19 3.04 6.40 -10.89
N ILE A 20 4.14 6.39 -10.12
CA ILE A 20 5.44 5.94 -10.62
C ILE A 20 5.49 4.42 -10.56
N THR A 21 5.35 3.76 -11.68
CA THR A 21 5.42 2.29 -11.79
C THR A 21 6.86 1.78 -11.61
N VAL A 22 7.00 0.57 -11.07
CA VAL A 22 8.30 -0.08 -10.97
C VAL A 22 8.84 -0.38 -12.37
N PRO A 23 10.09 0.01 -12.70
CA PRO A 23 10.66 -0.24 -14.01
C PRO A 23 10.74 -1.73 -14.34
N GLY A 24 10.47 -2.09 -15.58
CA GLY A 24 10.49 -3.47 -16.07
C GLY A 24 9.16 -4.23 -15.97
N ILE A 25 8.10 -3.61 -15.44
CA ILE A 25 6.77 -4.22 -15.37
C ILE A 25 5.94 -3.86 -16.59
N ASN A 26 5.24 -4.85 -17.14
CA ASN A 26 4.40 -4.69 -18.30
C ASN A 26 2.99 -4.21 -17.88
N ALA A 27 2.61 -3.00 -18.30
CA ALA A 27 1.30 -2.41 -17.96
C ALA A 27 0.11 -3.27 -18.47
N LYS A 28 0.27 -3.97 -19.60
CA LYS A 28 -0.79 -4.85 -20.14
C LYS A 28 -1.09 -6.04 -19.23
N ASN A 29 -0.08 -6.54 -18.53
CA ASN A 29 -0.23 -7.67 -17.62
C ASN A 29 -0.86 -7.23 -16.27
N LEU A 30 -0.79 -5.95 -15.94
CA LEU A 30 -1.46 -5.38 -14.77
C LEU A 30 -2.99 -5.35 -14.92
N GLU A 31 -3.51 -5.20 -16.14
CA GLU A 31 -4.97 -5.25 -16.39
C GLU A 31 -5.56 -6.65 -16.08
N ALA A 32 -4.81 -7.71 -16.36
CA ALA A 32 -5.23 -9.06 -16.00
C ALA A 32 -5.35 -9.27 -14.47
N LEU A 33 -4.60 -8.50 -13.67
CA LEU A 33 -4.64 -8.54 -12.21
C LEU A 33 -5.82 -7.77 -11.62
N SER A 34 -6.40 -6.84 -12.36
CA SER A 34 -7.58 -6.08 -11.92
C SER A 34 -8.81 -6.97 -11.70
N ASN A 35 -8.81 -8.18 -12.26
CA ASN A 35 -9.87 -9.16 -12.12
C ASN A 35 -9.75 -10.02 -10.83
N VAL A 36 -8.68 -9.86 -10.05
CA VAL A 36 -8.49 -10.61 -8.80
C VAL A 36 -9.09 -9.82 -7.64
N PRO A 37 -10.22 -10.27 -7.02
CA PRO A 37 -10.92 -9.51 -5.98
C PRO A 37 -10.05 -9.14 -4.78
N PHE A 38 -9.13 -10.02 -4.40
CA PHE A 38 -8.19 -9.79 -3.29
C PHE A 38 -7.25 -8.59 -3.55
N LEU A 39 -6.77 -8.45 -4.77
CA LEU A 39 -5.90 -7.34 -5.16
C LEU A 39 -6.65 -6.00 -5.21
N ASN A 40 -7.92 -6.04 -5.59
CA ASN A 40 -8.78 -4.86 -5.54
C ASN A 40 -8.96 -4.36 -4.11
N MET A 41 -9.16 -5.24 -3.13
CA MET A 41 -9.25 -4.85 -1.72
C MET A 41 -7.94 -4.24 -1.20
N LEU A 42 -6.78 -4.83 -1.54
CA LEU A 42 -5.48 -4.26 -1.17
C LEU A 42 -5.24 -2.91 -1.83
N SER A 43 -5.69 -2.73 -3.06
CA SER A 43 -5.53 -1.47 -3.81
C SER A 43 -6.30 -0.31 -3.18
N LEU A 44 -7.43 -0.56 -2.54
CA LEU A 44 -8.22 0.47 -1.84
C LEU A 44 -7.40 1.09 -0.69
N VAL A 45 -6.71 0.27 0.10
CA VAL A 45 -5.90 0.75 1.25
C VAL A 45 -4.64 1.48 0.79
N SER A 46 -4.03 1.06 -0.33
CA SER A 46 -2.82 1.68 -0.88
C SER A 46 -3.10 2.80 -1.91
N GLY A 47 -4.35 3.21 -2.07
CA GLY A 47 -4.73 4.31 -2.98
C GLY A 47 -4.42 4.02 -4.45
N ASN A 48 -4.71 2.80 -4.93
CA ASN A 48 -4.40 2.28 -6.27
C ASN A 48 -2.89 2.11 -6.57
N ALA A 49 -2.00 2.36 -5.60
CA ALA A 49 -0.57 2.17 -5.78
C ALA A 49 -0.22 0.71 -6.08
N MET A 50 -0.96 -0.25 -5.50
CA MET A 50 -0.78 -1.67 -5.71
C MET A 50 -1.29 -2.13 -7.08
N ARG A 51 -2.43 -1.59 -7.54
CA ARG A 51 -2.99 -1.87 -8.87
C ARG A 51 -2.03 -1.45 -9.98
N ASN A 52 -1.36 -0.33 -9.81
CA ASN A 52 -0.36 0.17 -10.75
C ASN A 52 1.03 -0.43 -10.54
N PHE A 53 1.21 -1.33 -9.58
CA PHE A 53 2.51 -1.84 -9.14
C PHE A 53 3.54 -0.71 -9.01
N SER A 54 3.15 0.35 -8.31
CA SER A 54 3.99 1.53 -8.15
C SER A 54 5.11 1.29 -7.15
N VAL A 55 6.10 2.15 -7.15
CA VAL A 55 7.18 2.15 -6.15
C VAL A 55 6.61 2.22 -4.73
N PHE A 56 5.45 2.85 -4.53
CA PHE A 56 4.75 2.96 -3.25
C PHE A 56 3.69 1.88 -3.01
N ALA A 57 3.73 0.76 -3.76
CA ALA A 57 2.73 -0.30 -3.68
C ALA A 57 2.55 -0.88 -2.26
N LEU A 58 3.64 -1.06 -1.49
CA LEU A 58 3.56 -1.50 -0.11
C LEU A 58 2.98 -0.43 0.83
N GLY A 59 3.09 0.84 0.47
CA GLY A 59 2.65 1.97 1.29
C GLY A 59 3.26 1.96 2.70
N VAL A 60 2.44 2.24 3.70
CA VAL A 60 2.82 2.23 5.14
C VAL A 60 2.56 0.89 5.83
N SER A 61 2.07 -0.13 5.11
CA SER A 61 1.67 -1.43 5.68
C SER A 61 2.77 -2.11 6.51
N PRO A 62 4.04 -2.22 6.04
CA PRO A 62 5.12 -2.83 6.82
C PRO A 62 5.40 -2.08 8.12
N TYR A 63 5.28 -0.76 8.10
CA TYR A 63 5.48 0.07 9.29
C TYR A 63 4.39 -0.13 10.34
N ILE A 64 3.12 -0.23 9.91
CA ILE A 64 2.00 -0.51 10.82
C ILE A 64 2.19 -1.86 11.48
N THR A 65 2.51 -2.90 10.71
CA THR A 65 2.77 -4.24 11.22
C THR A 65 3.94 -4.24 12.22
N ALA A 66 5.04 -3.58 11.89
CA ALA A 66 6.18 -3.43 12.78
C ALA A 66 5.83 -2.69 14.07
N SER A 67 5.02 -1.63 13.99
CA SER A 67 4.54 -0.88 15.14
C SER A 67 3.70 -1.74 16.09
N ILE A 68 2.81 -2.56 15.55
CA ILE A 68 2.00 -3.51 16.34
C ILE A 68 2.91 -4.55 16.99
N ILE A 69 3.87 -5.13 16.26
CA ILE A 69 4.83 -6.08 16.81
C ILE A 69 5.60 -5.47 17.97
N VAL A 70 6.13 -4.25 17.81
CA VAL A 70 6.87 -3.56 18.88
C VAL A 70 5.97 -3.27 20.07
N GLN A 71 4.71 -2.90 19.87
CA GLN A 71 3.74 -2.72 20.95
C GLN A 71 3.49 -4.03 21.71
N LEU A 72 3.32 -5.14 20.99
CA LEU A 72 3.16 -6.47 21.63
C LEU A 72 4.41 -6.88 22.40
N LEU A 73 5.61 -6.62 21.88
CA LEU A 73 6.87 -6.91 22.57
C LEU A 73 7.05 -6.10 23.87
N GLN A 74 6.40 -4.94 23.97
CA GLN A 74 6.36 -4.13 25.20
C GLN A 74 5.41 -4.71 26.27
N MET A 75 4.51 -5.63 25.92
CA MET A 75 3.54 -6.25 26.83
C MET A 75 4.15 -7.49 27.52
N ASP A 76 5.26 -7.30 28.24
CA ASP A 76 5.97 -8.30 29.06
C ASP A 76 6.60 -9.50 28.30
N ILE A 77 6.70 -9.43 26.96
CA ILE A 77 7.33 -10.50 26.17
C ILE A 77 8.87 -10.37 26.21
N LEU A 78 9.40 -9.15 26.04
CA LEU A 78 10.84 -8.89 26.06
C LEU A 78 11.19 -7.82 27.10
N PRO A 79 11.93 -8.15 28.17
CA PRO A 79 12.21 -7.23 29.27
C PRO A 79 12.89 -5.92 28.81
N LYS A 80 13.74 -5.97 27.77
CA LYS A 80 14.36 -4.77 27.20
C LYS A 80 13.36 -3.78 26.60
N PHE A 81 12.33 -4.27 25.92
CA PHE A 81 11.28 -3.42 25.33
C PHE A 81 10.37 -2.83 26.41
N VAL A 82 10.11 -3.59 27.47
CA VAL A 82 9.36 -3.12 28.64
C VAL A 82 10.12 -1.99 29.34
N GLU A 83 11.43 -2.17 29.56
CA GLU A 83 12.30 -1.13 30.15
C GLU A 83 12.29 0.15 29.29
N TRP A 84 12.42 0.03 27.97
CA TRP A 84 12.34 1.20 27.08
C TRP A 84 10.98 1.88 27.14
N GLY A 85 9.89 1.12 27.26
CA GLY A 85 8.55 1.68 27.47
C GLY A 85 8.45 2.55 28.73
N LYS A 86 9.17 2.20 29.79
CA LYS A 86 9.20 2.92 31.08
C LYS A 86 10.14 4.13 31.09
N GLN A 87 11.10 4.22 30.15
CA GLN A 87 12.11 5.29 30.09
C GLN A 87 11.60 6.63 29.52
N GLY A 88 10.31 6.81 29.27
CA GLY A 88 9.73 8.05 28.77
C GLY A 88 10.20 8.39 27.35
N GLU A 89 10.62 9.65 27.10
CA GLU A 89 11.00 10.10 25.73
C GLU A 89 12.22 9.38 25.17
N VAL A 90 13.22 9.09 26.01
CA VAL A 90 14.45 8.39 25.57
C VAL A 90 14.10 6.96 25.12
N GLY A 91 13.24 6.27 25.85
CA GLY A 91 12.77 4.96 25.51
C GLY A 91 11.92 4.96 24.24
N ARG A 92 11.03 5.94 24.06
CA ARG A 92 10.23 6.11 22.84
C ARG A 92 11.09 6.27 21.59
N ARG A 93 12.19 7.00 21.66
CA ARG A 93 13.13 7.13 20.53
C ARG A 93 13.76 5.79 20.15
N LYS A 94 14.16 4.97 21.14
CA LYS A 94 14.69 3.62 20.90
C LYS A 94 13.63 2.69 20.30
N LEU A 95 12.40 2.75 20.79
CA LEU A 95 11.27 1.97 20.26
C LEU A 95 10.95 2.36 18.81
N ASN A 96 10.94 3.64 18.48
CA ASN A 96 10.75 4.12 17.11
C ASN A 96 11.87 3.65 16.18
N GLN A 97 13.13 3.66 16.65
CA GLN A 97 14.24 3.11 15.88
C GLN A 97 14.07 1.60 15.64
N ALA A 98 13.72 0.83 16.68
CA ALA A 98 13.45 -0.60 16.53
C ALA A 98 12.31 -0.85 15.53
N THR A 99 11.22 -0.09 15.61
CA THR A 99 10.11 -0.16 14.65
C THR A 99 10.56 0.07 13.22
N ARG A 100 11.43 1.05 12.98
CA ARG A 100 12.00 1.32 11.63
C ARG A 100 12.82 0.15 11.10
N TYR A 101 13.70 -0.44 11.93
CA TYR A 101 14.50 -1.59 11.49
C TYR A 101 13.62 -2.84 11.22
N ILE A 102 12.65 -3.11 12.08
CA ILE A 102 11.71 -4.21 11.89
C ILE A 102 10.85 -3.96 10.63
N SER A 103 10.37 -2.73 10.42
CA SER A 103 9.57 -2.39 9.24
C SER A 103 10.36 -2.55 7.93
N LEU A 104 11.66 -2.24 7.94
CA LEU A 104 12.54 -2.42 6.78
C LEU A 104 12.69 -3.92 6.43
N GLY A 105 12.94 -4.76 7.43
CA GLY A 105 13.01 -6.21 7.25
C GLY A 105 11.68 -6.80 6.74
N LEU A 106 10.57 -6.38 7.33
CA LEU A 106 9.23 -6.81 6.92
C LEU A 106 8.89 -6.32 5.50
N ALA A 107 9.23 -5.08 5.16
CA ALA A 107 9.01 -4.54 3.82
C ALA A 107 9.76 -5.35 2.77
N PHE A 108 10.99 -5.76 3.05
CA PHE A 108 11.79 -6.59 2.14
C PHE A 108 11.18 -7.97 1.95
N VAL A 109 10.79 -8.65 3.02
CA VAL A 109 10.12 -9.96 2.95
C VAL A 109 8.77 -9.86 2.24
N GLN A 110 7.95 -8.85 2.57
CA GLN A 110 6.67 -8.61 1.93
C GLN A 110 6.81 -8.30 0.44
N SER A 111 7.82 -7.52 0.03
CA SER A 111 8.04 -7.16 -1.37
C SER A 111 8.33 -8.39 -2.23
N ILE A 112 9.17 -9.30 -1.72
CA ILE A 112 9.45 -10.58 -2.39
C ILE A 112 8.19 -11.44 -2.44
N GLY A 113 7.47 -11.55 -1.31
CA GLY A 113 6.22 -12.31 -1.21
C GLY A 113 5.14 -11.84 -2.17
N ILE A 114 4.95 -10.52 -2.29
CA ILE A 114 4.00 -9.93 -3.23
C ILE A 114 4.43 -10.20 -4.66
N THR A 115 5.68 -9.98 -5.01
CA THR A 115 6.20 -10.22 -6.37
C THR A 115 6.07 -11.69 -6.78
N ALA A 116 6.36 -12.62 -5.86
CA ALA A 116 6.19 -14.05 -6.10
C ALA A 116 4.71 -14.44 -6.18
N GLY A 117 3.87 -13.90 -5.30
CA GLY A 117 2.43 -14.14 -5.28
C GLY A 117 1.74 -13.66 -6.56
N PHE A 118 2.11 -12.48 -7.06
CA PHE A 118 1.59 -11.97 -8.34
C PHE A 118 1.94 -12.90 -9.50
N ASN A 119 3.18 -13.37 -9.56
CA ASN A 119 3.61 -14.29 -10.61
C ASN A 119 2.88 -15.63 -10.55
N ALA A 120 2.62 -16.14 -9.34
CA ALA A 120 1.90 -17.40 -9.14
C ALA A 120 0.40 -17.31 -9.46
N LEU A 121 -0.25 -16.18 -9.11
CA LEU A 121 -1.69 -15.99 -9.28
C LEU A 121 -2.08 -15.60 -10.70
N SER A 122 -1.26 -14.82 -11.40
CA SER A 122 -1.60 -14.33 -12.73
C SER A 122 -1.30 -15.32 -13.85
N GLY A 123 -0.42 -16.30 -13.61
CA GLY A 123 0.08 -17.18 -14.68
C GLY A 123 0.79 -16.43 -15.82
N VAL A 124 0.87 -15.10 -15.72
CA VAL A 124 1.45 -14.19 -16.69
C VAL A 124 2.72 -13.60 -16.10
N GLN A 125 3.81 -13.59 -16.84
CA GLN A 125 5.04 -12.98 -16.38
C GLN A 125 4.84 -11.46 -16.21
N LEU A 126 4.98 -10.96 -14.98
CA LEU A 126 4.86 -9.52 -14.67
C LEU A 126 5.89 -8.67 -15.40
N THR A 127 7.03 -9.26 -15.73
CA THR A 127 8.16 -8.58 -16.36
C THR A 127 8.39 -9.10 -17.77
N ASN A 128 8.87 -8.24 -18.67
CA ASN A 128 9.33 -8.63 -20.01
C ASN A 128 10.64 -9.46 -19.98
N MET A 129 11.25 -9.61 -18.83
CA MET A 129 12.49 -10.34 -18.60
C MET A 129 12.22 -11.61 -17.80
N PRO A 130 13.01 -12.69 -18.00
CA PRO A 130 12.87 -13.89 -17.18
C PRO A 130 13.06 -13.55 -15.71
N LEU A 131 12.14 -14.00 -14.86
CA LEU A 131 12.19 -13.81 -13.41
C LEU A 131 13.33 -14.60 -12.79
N ASN A 132 14.54 -14.06 -12.92
CA ASN A 132 15.72 -14.55 -12.23
C ASN A 132 15.75 -14.04 -10.79
N TRP A 133 16.49 -14.70 -9.91
CA TRP A 133 16.76 -14.27 -8.53
C TRP A 133 17.17 -12.79 -8.42
N GLN A 134 17.96 -12.31 -9.35
CA GLN A 134 18.38 -10.91 -9.42
C GLN A 134 17.20 -9.94 -9.61
N MET A 135 16.19 -10.35 -10.40
CA MET A 135 15.00 -9.54 -10.65
C MET A 135 14.11 -9.45 -9.40
N TYR A 136 13.96 -10.55 -8.64
CA TYR A 136 13.26 -10.52 -7.35
C TYR A 136 13.95 -9.59 -6.35
N LEU A 137 15.27 -9.63 -6.28
CA LEU A 137 16.03 -8.72 -5.41
C LEU A 137 15.90 -7.25 -5.86
N LEU A 138 15.93 -6.99 -7.15
CA LEU A 138 15.81 -5.64 -7.70
C LEU A 138 14.41 -5.07 -7.40
N ILE A 139 13.35 -5.77 -7.76
CA ILE A 139 11.98 -5.35 -7.47
C ILE A 139 11.77 -5.22 -5.97
N GLY A 140 12.25 -6.20 -5.20
CA GLY A 140 12.20 -6.18 -3.74
C GLY A 140 12.86 -4.96 -3.13
N SER A 141 14.04 -4.59 -3.60
CA SER A 141 14.75 -3.40 -3.12
C SER A 141 14.05 -2.09 -3.49
N ILE A 142 13.49 -1.99 -4.70
CA ILE A 142 12.74 -0.81 -5.15
C ILE A 142 11.49 -0.62 -4.28
N LEU A 143 10.68 -1.67 -4.10
CA LEU A 143 9.46 -1.61 -3.29
C LEU A 143 9.76 -1.31 -1.80
N THR A 144 10.83 -1.89 -1.27
CA THR A 144 11.29 -1.61 0.10
C THR A 144 11.69 -0.16 0.26
N THR A 145 12.48 0.37 -0.69
CA THR A 145 12.87 1.78 -0.69
C THR A 145 11.66 2.70 -0.77
N GLY A 146 10.68 2.35 -1.61
CA GLY A 146 9.41 3.07 -1.70
C GLY A 146 8.67 3.11 -0.37
N SER A 147 8.55 1.98 0.32
CA SER A 147 7.91 1.90 1.65
C SER A 147 8.65 2.75 2.70
N VAL A 148 9.98 2.75 2.69
CA VAL A 148 10.79 3.60 3.59
C VAL A 148 10.53 5.08 3.32
N ILE A 149 10.47 5.49 2.05
CA ILE A 149 10.16 6.88 1.69
C ILE A 149 8.76 7.26 2.18
N VAL A 150 7.75 6.42 1.96
CA VAL A 150 6.38 6.68 2.42
C VAL A 150 6.32 6.78 3.94
N THR A 151 7.01 5.91 4.67
CA THR A 151 7.11 5.97 6.13
C THR A 151 7.75 7.28 6.58
N TRP A 152 8.84 7.69 5.93
CA TRP A 152 9.50 8.96 6.21
C TRP A 152 8.60 10.18 5.95
N LEU A 153 7.83 10.16 4.86
CA LEU A 153 6.81 11.20 4.59
C LEU A 153 5.77 11.26 5.70
N GLY A 154 5.30 10.11 6.20
CA GLY A 154 4.39 10.03 7.34
C GLY A 154 4.98 10.64 8.61
N GLU A 155 6.24 10.36 8.90
CA GLU A 155 6.95 10.94 10.04
C GLU A 155 7.09 12.46 9.91
N GLN A 156 7.41 12.97 8.72
CA GLN A 156 7.47 14.41 8.48
C GLN A 156 6.12 15.11 8.74
N ILE A 157 4.99 14.47 8.35
CA ILE A 157 3.66 15.00 8.68
C ILE A 157 3.44 15.00 10.19
N THR A 158 3.84 13.94 10.89
CA THR A 158 3.68 13.84 12.35
C THR A 158 4.51 14.89 13.09
N GLU A 159 5.73 15.15 12.64
CA GLU A 159 6.64 16.11 13.28
C GLU A 159 6.30 17.58 12.99
N LYS A 160 6.01 17.90 11.73
CA LYS A 160 5.86 19.29 11.25
C LYS A 160 4.46 19.66 10.77
N GLY A 161 3.62 18.64 10.49
CA GLY A 161 2.30 18.80 9.97
C GLY A 161 1.21 18.83 11.03
N TYR A 162 0.07 18.21 10.71
CA TYR A 162 -1.10 18.10 11.56
C TYR A 162 -1.48 16.65 11.78
N GLY A 163 -1.56 16.23 13.04
CA GLY A 163 -2.03 14.90 13.43
C GLY A 163 -1.00 13.78 13.17
N ASN A 164 -1.49 12.55 13.08
CA ASN A 164 -0.68 11.36 12.82
C ASN A 164 -0.49 11.19 11.30
N GLY A 165 0.76 11.33 10.82
CA GLY A 165 1.07 11.30 9.41
C GLY A 165 0.78 9.96 8.74
N THR A 166 1.01 8.85 9.43
CA THR A 166 0.68 7.51 8.91
C THR A 166 -0.81 7.37 8.62
N SER A 167 -1.65 7.79 9.57
CA SER A 167 -3.11 7.79 9.40
C SER A 167 -3.56 8.71 8.28
N MET A 168 -2.91 9.88 8.13
CA MET A 168 -3.22 10.83 7.06
C MET A 168 -2.88 10.28 5.67
N ILE A 169 -1.78 9.55 5.53
CA ILE A 169 -1.41 8.89 4.27
C ILE A 169 -2.42 7.81 3.89
N ILE A 170 -2.83 6.97 4.86
CA ILE A 170 -3.86 5.94 4.63
C ILE A 170 -5.18 6.59 4.22
N PHE A 171 -5.60 7.60 4.95
CA PHE A 171 -6.83 8.36 4.67
C PHE A 171 -6.82 8.98 3.26
N ALA A 172 -5.71 9.60 2.87
CA ALA A 172 -5.54 10.15 1.52
C ALA A 172 -5.58 9.05 0.45
N GLY A 173 -4.99 7.87 0.73
CA GLY A 173 -5.06 6.70 -0.14
C GLY A 173 -6.51 6.25 -0.37
N ILE A 174 -7.28 6.07 0.70
CA ILE A 174 -8.68 5.64 0.65
C ILE A 174 -9.54 6.67 -0.09
N ILE A 175 -9.46 7.96 0.28
CA ILE A 175 -10.24 9.01 -0.38
C ILE A 175 -9.94 9.08 -1.88
N SER A 176 -8.70 8.91 -2.27
CA SER A 176 -8.32 9.00 -3.66
C SER A 176 -8.84 7.83 -4.53
N SER A 177 -9.18 6.69 -3.92
CA SER A 177 -9.77 5.55 -4.62
C SER A 177 -11.30 5.61 -4.69
N LEU A 178 -11.96 6.38 -3.82
CA LEU A 178 -13.42 6.47 -3.75
C LEU A 178 -14.08 6.88 -5.08
N PRO A 179 -13.64 7.92 -5.81
CA PRO A 179 -14.30 8.31 -7.05
C PRO A 179 -14.34 7.19 -8.10
N GLY A 180 -13.25 6.42 -8.23
CA GLY A 180 -13.19 5.27 -9.14
C GLY A 180 -14.13 4.16 -8.70
N THR A 181 -14.15 3.82 -7.42
CA THR A 181 -15.02 2.79 -6.85
C THR A 181 -16.49 3.16 -6.99
N PHE A 182 -16.87 4.41 -6.77
CA PHE A 182 -18.25 4.88 -6.98
C PHE A 182 -18.65 4.77 -8.45
N HIS A 183 -17.76 5.11 -9.38
CA HIS A 183 -18.02 5.00 -10.81
C HIS A 183 -18.21 3.53 -11.23
N GLU A 184 -17.37 2.61 -10.74
CA GLU A 184 -17.51 1.17 -11.00
C GLU A 184 -18.84 0.63 -10.46
N ILE A 185 -19.20 0.96 -9.22
CA ILE A 185 -20.49 0.55 -8.60
C ILE A 185 -21.67 1.13 -9.36
N TYR A 186 -21.58 2.38 -9.82
CA TYR A 186 -22.66 3.01 -10.60
C TYR A 186 -22.89 2.29 -11.93
N ILE A 187 -21.83 1.97 -12.68
CA ILE A 187 -21.92 1.25 -13.94
C ILE A 187 -22.47 -0.16 -13.69
N ASP A 188 -21.98 -0.87 -12.70
CA ASP A 188 -22.37 -2.26 -12.43
C ASP A 188 -23.83 -2.36 -11.95
N ARG A 189 -24.26 -1.41 -11.09
CA ARG A 189 -25.59 -1.43 -10.49
C ARG A 189 -26.69 -0.79 -11.35
N PHE A 190 -26.36 0.20 -12.16
CA PHE A 190 -27.39 0.96 -12.89
C PHE A 190 -27.33 0.77 -14.39
N VAL A 191 -26.14 0.60 -14.97
CA VAL A 191 -26.00 0.44 -16.42
C VAL A 191 -26.10 -1.04 -16.84
N ASN A 192 -25.41 -1.95 -16.14
CA ASN A 192 -25.39 -3.37 -16.50
C ASN A 192 -26.71 -4.11 -16.12
N ILE A 193 -27.44 -3.65 -15.10
CA ILE A 193 -28.75 -4.23 -14.74
C ILE A 193 -29.79 -3.89 -15.81
N GLU A 194 -29.75 -2.71 -16.40
CA GLU A 194 -30.68 -2.32 -17.45
C GLU A 194 -30.47 -3.16 -18.72
N SER A 195 -29.22 -3.47 -19.06
CA SER A 195 -28.89 -4.37 -20.18
C SER A 195 -29.24 -5.84 -19.92
N SER A 196 -29.11 -6.32 -18.68
CA SER A 196 -29.46 -7.70 -18.32
C SER A 196 -30.98 -7.89 -18.25
N ARG A 197 -31.76 -6.93 -17.73
CA ARG A 197 -33.21 -6.95 -17.69
C ARG A 197 -33.84 -6.87 -19.07
N LEU A 198 -33.25 -6.12 -19.98
CA LEU A 198 -33.70 -6.06 -21.39
C LEU A 198 -33.41 -7.38 -22.12
N GLY A 199 -32.31 -8.07 -21.78
CA GLY A 199 -31.99 -9.39 -22.32
C GLY A 199 -32.93 -10.49 -21.81
N GLU A 200 -33.27 -10.51 -20.52
CA GLU A 200 -34.22 -11.48 -19.95
C GLU A 200 -35.66 -11.25 -20.42
N SER A 201 -36.10 -10.00 -20.55
CA SER A 201 -37.42 -9.69 -21.08
C SER A 201 -37.58 -10.06 -22.56
N ALA A 202 -36.52 -10.02 -23.35
CA ALA A 202 -36.51 -10.44 -24.75
C ALA A 202 -36.61 -11.98 -24.91
N ILE A 203 -36.10 -12.74 -23.94
CA ILE A 203 -36.20 -14.23 -23.95
C ILE A 203 -37.58 -14.70 -23.51
N PHE A 204 -38.34 -13.90 -22.73
CA PHE A 204 -39.68 -14.28 -22.23
C PHE A 204 -40.84 -13.99 -23.24
N VAL A 205 -40.57 -13.28 -24.34
CA VAL A 205 -41.54 -12.91 -25.38
C VAL A 205 -41.40 -13.74 -26.66
N ALA A 206 -40.39 -14.63 -26.73
CA ALA A 206 -40.21 -15.60 -27.81
C ALA A 206 -40.60 -17.03 -27.37
#